data_0f50b18d791eb27702bbedcff4ead08d
#
_entry.id   0f50b18d791eb27702bbedcff4ead08d
#
_cell.length_a   1.000
_cell.length_b   1.000
_cell.length_c   1.000
_cell.angle_alpha   90.00
_cell.angle_beta   90.00
_cell.angle_gamma   90.00
#
_symmetry.space_group_name_H-M   'P 1'
#
loop_
_entity.id
_entity.type
_entity.pdbx_description
1 polymer ?
#
loop_
_entity_poly.entity_id
_entity_poly.type
_entity_poly.pdbx_seq_one_letter_code
_entity_poly.pdbx_strand_id
1 'polypeptide(L)'
;MFASLVLAASLQAATFNYYIAGDDPGPWPQIFSAIGLTRAVGGPANLFVVRQVTPGSIPQWTQRVEQGGVVVLEGESDLAAAVGVKPSSKRVVVRSIVDRRAPKLPIIWETPLEIPVFDLPKDAAVLAAERWDHAPVMVALHRGSGAVLWIAASPGKEGYERFPYLLQALNDLGVKPPFHSQRLWAFFDGSYRSRVDLDYFAERWRKAGISALHVAGWHYYEQTPESDAYLRALIEACHRKAILVYVWLELPHVSEKFWEDHPEWREKTGILQDAQLDWRKLMNLSNPECSVAVSAGVKQLIGRFDWDGVNLAELYFESLEGAANPARFTPMNQNVRDEFRGINGFDPIELFQSPAPDPARLRTFLDYRADLTRRQQEKWIGQIESIRATKPDLDFVLTHVDDRFDTRMRDLIGADAARVLPLLDHHDFTFLIEDPATIWNLGPQRYPQIATRYQPLTQHT
;
A
#
# COMPACT_ATOMS: atom_id res chain seq x y z
N MET A 1 -27.09 3.85 55.16
CA MET A 1 -27.46 4.65 53.99
C MET A 1 -26.16 5.22 53.46
N PHE A 2 -25.43 4.53 52.57
CA PHE A 2 -24.20 4.99 51.95
C PHE A 2 -24.54 5.42 50.53
N ALA A 3 -24.43 6.70 50.25
CA ALA A 3 -24.59 7.25 48.92
C ALA A 3 -23.25 7.10 48.18
N SER A 4 -23.20 6.19 47.21
CA SER A 4 -22.07 6.07 46.27
C SER A 4 -22.14 7.20 45.23
N LEU A 5 -21.23 8.15 45.33
CA LEU A 5 -21.02 9.16 44.31
C LEU A 5 -20.28 8.48 43.12
N VAL A 6 -21.02 8.21 42.06
CA VAL A 6 -20.40 7.79 40.79
C VAL A 6 -19.92 9.08 40.10
N LEU A 7 -18.62 9.33 40.17
CA LEU A 7 -17.98 10.35 39.32
C LEU A 7 -17.97 9.84 37.90
N ALA A 8 -18.91 10.29 37.09
CA ALA A 8 -18.86 10.15 35.64
C ALA A 8 -17.77 11.06 35.09
N ALA A 9 -16.54 10.56 34.96
CA ALA A 9 -15.53 11.23 34.16
C ALA A 9 -16.01 11.17 32.70
N SER A 10 -16.54 12.29 32.21
CA SER A 10 -16.76 12.51 30.80
C SER A 10 -15.37 12.47 30.12
N LEU A 11 -15.02 11.33 29.49
CA LEU A 11 -14.00 11.32 28.49
C LEU A 11 -14.50 12.26 27.36
N GLN A 12 -14.06 13.51 27.40
CA GLN A 12 -14.09 14.35 26.21
C GLN A 12 -13.25 13.64 25.20
N ALA A 13 -13.90 13.04 24.19
CA ALA A 13 -13.24 12.55 23.01
C ALA A 13 -12.40 13.72 22.46
N ALA A 14 -11.09 13.59 22.48
CA ALA A 14 -10.21 14.60 21.93
C ALA A 14 -10.63 14.80 20.48
N THR A 15 -11.06 16.02 20.16
CA THR A 15 -11.52 16.37 18.81
C THR A 15 -10.27 16.40 17.93
N PHE A 16 -10.10 15.38 17.13
CA PHE A 16 -8.98 15.21 16.19
C PHE A 16 -9.23 16.07 14.94
N ASN A 17 -9.30 17.39 15.15
CA ASN A 17 -9.57 18.35 14.10
C ASN A 17 -8.33 19.18 13.79
N TYR A 18 -8.13 19.42 12.48
CA TYR A 18 -7.14 20.38 12.01
C TYR A 18 -7.80 21.55 11.31
N TYR A 19 -7.13 22.69 11.29
CA TYR A 19 -7.55 23.88 10.60
C TYR A 19 -6.44 24.37 9.66
N ILE A 20 -6.80 24.83 8.46
CA ILE A 20 -5.86 25.41 7.48
C ILE A 20 -6.22 26.87 7.32
N ALA A 21 -5.27 27.75 7.63
CA ALA A 21 -5.36 29.19 7.37
C ALA A 21 -4.73 29.51 6.02
N GLY A 22 -5.53 30.11 5.14
CA GLY A 22 -5.18 30.45 3.75
C GLY A 22 -6.15 29.81 2.74
N ASP A 23 -6.19 30.40 1.55
CA ASP A 23 -7.13 30.00 0.48
C ASP A 23 -6.69 28.70 -0.20
N ASP A 24 -5.38 28.47 -0.33
CA ASP A 24 -4.81 27.24 -0.88
C ASP A 24 -4.49 26.24 0.25
N PRO A 25 -5.20 25.11 0.35
CA PRO A 25 -4.94 24.11 1.39
C PRO A 25 -3.67 23.27 1.13
N GLY A 26 -3.13 23.29 -0.11
CA GLY A 26 -2.02 22.42 -0.50
C GLY A 26 -2.30 20.92 -0.28
N PRO A 27 -1.27 20.09 -0.02
CA PRO A 27 -1.43 18.66 0.19
C PRO A 27 -1.98 18.28 1.57
N TRP A 28 -2.14 19.24 2.49
CA TRP A 28 -2.46 18.97 3.89
C TRP A 28 -3.78 18.24 4.14
N PRO A 29 -4.87 18.51 3.39
CA PRO A 29 -6.10 17.73 3.55
C PRO A 29 -5.88 16.24 3.27
N GLN A 30 -5.10 15.89 2.26
CA GLN A 30 -4.76 14.51 1.92
C GLN A 30 -3.92 13.86 3.03
N ILE A 31 -2.86 14.55 3.49
CA ILE A 31 -1.99 14.07 4.57
C ILE A 31 -2.80 13.77 5.83
N PHE A 32 -3.66 14.69 6.24
CA PHE A 32 -4.37 14.57 7.51
C PHE A 32 -5.58 13.63 7.44
N SER A 33 -6.27 13.56 6.31
CA SER A 33 -7.35 12.59 6.11
C SER A 33 -6.80 11.15 6.13
N ALA A 34 -5.60 10.93 5.61
CA ALA A 34 -4.95 9.61 5.63
C ALA A 34 -4.68 9.08 7.05
N ILE A 35 -4.58 9.94 8.05
CA ILE A 35 -4.44 9.57 9.47
C ILE A 35 -5.73 9.77 10.28
N GLY A 36 -6.86 10.00 9.62
CA GLY A 36 -8.17 10.10 10.26
C GLY A 36 -8.48 11.43 10.91
N LEU A 37 -7.71 12.49 10.65
CA LEU A 37 -8.04 13.83 11.13
C LEU A 37 -9.13 14.46 10.26
N THR A 38 -10.04 15.24 10.89
CA THR A 38 -11.13 15.92 10.20
C THR A 38 -10.84 17.42 10.08
N ARG A 39 -11.12 18.01 8.93
CA ARG A 39 -10.96 19.44 8.71
C ARG A 39 -12.04 20.22 9.44
N ALA A 40 -11.64 21.14 10.32
CA ALA A 40 -12.54 22.07 10.98
C ALA A 40 -12.91 23.22 10.03
N VAL A 41 -14.20 23.48 9.87
CA VAL A 41 -14.76 24.61 9.10
C VAL A 41 -15.11 25.77 10.03
N GLY A 42 -14.69 25.71 11.26
CA GLY A 42 -14.96 26.59 12.36
C GLY A 42 -15.13 25.75 13.63
N GLY A 43 -14.62 26.18 14.74
CA GLY A 43 -14.65 25.41 15.98
C GLY A 43 -13.26 25.00 16.47
N PRO A 44 -13.17 24.20 17.52
CA PRO A 44 -11.92 23.87 18.15
C PRO A 44 -11.06 22.96 17.26
N ALA A 45 -9.81 23.33 17.05
CA ALA A 45 -8.77 22.50 16.46
C ALA A 45 -7.51 22.60 17.32
N ASN A 46 -6.71 21.52 17.35
CA ASN A 46 -5.44 21.49 18.08
C ASN A 46 -4.24 21.48 17.12
N LEU A 47 -4.49 21.22 15.83
CA LEU A 47 -3.50 21.25 14.78
C LEU A 47 -3.88 22.33 13.74
N PHE A 48 -2.93 23.17 13.42
CA PHE A 48 -3.13 24.29 12.51
C PHE A 48 -2.05 24.27 11.44
N VAL A 49 -2.44 24.39 10.16
CA VAL A 49 -1.50 24.69 9.07
C VAL A 49 -1.71 26.14 8.68
N VAL A 50 -0.65 26.94 8.79
CA VAL A 50 -0.73 28.37 8.52
C VAL A 50 0.13 28.69 7.30
N ARG A 51 -0.52 28.77 6.14
CA ARG A 51 0.13 29.03 4.84
C ARG A 51 0.11 30.52 4.45
N GLN A 52 -0.88 31.24 4.96
CA GLN A 52 -0.99 32.69 4.76
C GLN A 52 -1.23 33.37 6.09
N VAL A 53 -0.51 34.41 6.35
CA VAL A 53 -0.55 35.17 7.59
C VAL A 53 -0.73 36.65 7.25
N THR A 54 -1.73 37.29 7.85
CA THR A 54 -1.77 38.75 7.90
C THR A 54 -0.95 39.22 9.09
N PRO A 55 -0.16 40.29 8.99
CA PRO A 55 0.67 40.77 10.12
C PRO A 55 -0.10 40.94 11.44
N GLY A 56 -1.34 41.39 11.36
CA GLY A 56 -2.21 41.56 12.55
C GLY A 56 -2.65 40.25 13.21
N SER A 57 -2.53 39.09 12.56
CA SER A 57 -2.90 37.79 13.12
C SER A 57 -1.76 37.04 13.83
N ILE A 58 -0.52 37.51 13.72
CA ILE A 58 0.66 36.88 14.34
C ILE A 58 0.49 36.66 15.85
N PRO A 59 0.06 37.63 16.63
CA PRO A 59 -0.12 37.45 18.06
C PRO A 59 -1.13 36.36 18.41
N GLN A 60 -2.20 36.23 17.61
CA GLN A 60 -3.21 35.19 17.76
C GLN A 60 -2.63 33.80 17.56
N TRP A 61 -1.80 33.61 16.52
CA TRP A 61 -1.14 32.32 16.26
C TRP A 61 -0.12 31.99 17.34
N THR A 62 0.67 32.93 17.79
CA THR A 62 1.61 32.75 18.91
C THR A 62 0.86 32.30 20.17
N GLN A 63 -0.23 32.98 20.52
CA GLN A 63 -1.06 32.62 21.67
C GLN A 63 -1.65 31.21 21.56
N ARG A 64 -2.09 30.79 20.34
CA ARG A 64 -2.61 29.43 20.13
C ARG A 64 -1.54 28.36 20.40
N VAL A 65 -0.30 28.62 19.98
CA VAL A 65 0.82 27.71 20.29
C VAL A 65 1.08 27.66 21.77
N GLU A 66 1.16 28.80 22.44
CA GLU A 66 1.38 28.88 23.88
C GLU A 66 0.31 28.14 24.72
N GLN A 67 -0.92 28.09 24.20
CA GLN A 67 -2.07 27.40 24.80
C GLN A 67 -2.15 25.89 24.45
N GLY A 68 -1.15 25.33 23.83
CA GLY A 68 -1.08 23.88 23.53
C GLY A 68 -1.42 23.48 22.09
N GLY A 69 -1.62 24.44 21.18
CA GLY A 69 -1.80 24.17 19.76
C GLY A 69 -0.50 23.77 19.09
N VAL A 70 -0.59 22.89 18.09
CA VAL A 70 0.52 22.59 17.17
C VAL A 70 0.29 23.33 15.86
N VAL A 71 1.25 24.17 15.48
CA VAL A 71 1.19 24.97 14.25
C VAL A 71 2.24 24.47 13.26
N VAL A 72 1.83 24.18 12.04
CA VAL A 72 2.70 23.82 10.92
C VAL A 72 2.90 25.05 10.04
N LEU A 73 4.16 25.34 9.71
CA LEU A 73 4.57 26.45 8.85
C LEU A 73 5.40 25.93 7.67
N GLU A 74 5.21 26.51 6.50
CA GLU A 74 5.97 26.19 5.29
C GLU A 74 6.83 27.41 4.86
N GLY A 75 8.12 27.17 4.64
CA GLY A 75 9.04 28.13 4.03
C GLY A 75 9.13 29.47 4.76
N GLU A 76 9.22 30.54 3.98
CA GLU A 76 9.26 31.92 4.50
C GLU A 76 7.87 32.41 4.82
N SER A 77 7.71 32.98 6.03
CA SER A 77 6.50 33.71 6.42
C SER A 77 6.80 34.63 7.61
N ASP A 78 5.99 35.67 7.77
CA ASP A 78 6.10 36.58 8.92
C ASP A 78 5.94 35.83 10.26
N LEU A 79 5.14 34.79 10.28
CA LEU A 79 4.97 33.97 11.48
C LEU A 79 6.21 33.09 11.75
N ALA A 80 6.84 32.54 10.69
CA ALA A 80 8.10 31.82 10.82
C ALA A 80 9.21 32.76 11.35
N ALA A 81 9.28 33.97 10.84
CA ALA A 81 10.21 35.00 11.31
C ALA A 81 9.93 35.40 12.78
N ALA A 82 8.66 35.50 13.18
CA ALA A 82 8.25 35.83 14.56
C ALA A 82 8.63 34.74 15.56
N VAL A 83 8.63 33.44 15.16
CA VAL A 83 9.11 32.34 16.00
C VAL A 83 10.61 32.12 15.92
N GLY A 84 11.34 32.95 15.15
CA GLY A 84 12.79 32.97 15.05
C GLY A 84 13.39 32.16 13.89
N VAL A 85 12.59 31.67 12.96
CA VAL A 85 13.05 31.02 11.74
C VAL A 85 13.13 32.05 10.62
N LYS A 86 14.33 32.48 10.26
CA LYS A 86 14.55 33.59 9.34
C LYS A 86 15.40 33.19 8.15
N PRO A 87 15.04 33.57 6.92
CA PRO A 87 15.87 33.28 5.76
C PRO A 87 17.17 34.09 5.83
N SER A 88 18.29 33.47 5.51
CA SER A 88 19.57 34.12 5.28
C SER A 88 19.75 34.47 3.79
N SER A 89 20.82 35.16 3.46
CA SER A 89 21.18 35.43 2.07
C SER A 89 21.73 34.20 1.32
N LYS A 90 22.07 33.14 2.01
CA LYS A 90 22.59 31.90 1.41
C LYS A 90 21.44 31.06 0.86
N ARG A 91 21.70 30.36 -0.23
CA ARG A 91 20.75 29.42 -0.84
C ARG A 91 21.41 28.05 -0.97
N VAL A 92 20.61 27.02 -0.93
CA VAL A 92 21.03 25.63 -1.09
C VAL A 92 20.07 24.90 -2.01
N VAL A 93 20.60 24.02 -2.87
CA VAL A 93 19.81 23.13 -3.70
C VAL A 93 19.64 21.81 -2.97
N VAL A 94 18.46 21.57 -2.44
CA VAL A 94 18.13 20.34 -1.74
C VAL A 94 17.82 19.25 -2.75
N ARG A 95 18.64 18.20 -2.78
CA ARG A 95 18.46 16.98 -3.58
C ARG A 95 18.23 15.76 -2.68
N SER A 96 18.76 15.82 -1.48
CA SER A 96 18.64 14.74 -0.50
C SER A 96 18.68 15.32 0.90
N ILE A 97 17.90 14.72 1.79
CA ILE A 97 17.87 15.11 3.19
C ILE A 97 18.19 13.91 4.08
N VAL A 98 18.62 14.19 5.30
CA VAL A 98 18.79 13.20 6.36
C VAL A 98 17.83 13.53 7.49
N ASP A 99 16.93 12.62 7.81
CA ASP A 99 16.05 12.72 8.97
C ASP A 99 16.74 12.08 10.19
N ARG A 100 16.64 12.72 11.35
CA ARG A 100 17.24 12.23 12.60
C ARG A 100 16.71 10.84 13.03
N ARG A 101 15.53 10.44 12.55
CA ARG A 101 14.91 9.14 12.84
C ARG A 101 15.54 8.01 12.06
N ALA A 102 16.11 8.34 10.90
CA ALA A 102 16.73 7.37 10.00
C ALA A 102 18.04 7.92 9.43
N PRO A 103 19.06 8.24 10.27
CA PRO A 103 20.25 8.96 9.83
C PRO A 103 21.12 8.19 8.83
N LYS A 104 20.92 6.87 8.73
CA LYS A 104 21.62 6.02 7.76
C LYS A 104 20.89 5.88 6.42
N LEU A 105 19.66 6.40 6.31
CA LEU A 105 18.80 6.29 5.13
C LEU A 105 18.53 7.69 4.57
N PRO A 106 19.38 8.23 3.69
CA PRO A 106 19.12 9.52 3.07
C PRO A 106 17.87 9.45 2.19
N ILE A 107 17.04 10.48 2.28
CA ILE A 107 15.82 10.64 1.51
C ILE A 107 16.16 11.48 0.29
N ILE A 108 15.97 10.92 -0.90
CA ILE A 108 16.21 11.61 -2.17
C ILE A 108 14.92 12.30 -2.61
N TRP A 109 15.00 13.58 -2.93
CA TRP A 109 13.89 14.29 -3.54
C TRP A 109 13.93 14.09 -5.05
N GLU A 110 12.86 13.59 -5.61
CA GLU A 110 12.72 13.34 -7.05
C GLU A 110 12.97 14.62 -7.85
N THR A 111 12.40 15.74 -7.39
CA THR A 111 12.65 17.05 -7.96
C THR A 111 13.47 17.90 -6.98
N PRO A 112 14.73 18.24 -7.32
CA PRO A 112 15.54 19.15 -6.53
C PRO A 112 14.87 20.52 -6.38
N LEU A 113 15.05 21.14 -5.20
CA LEU A 113 14.48 22.44 -4.91
C LEU A 113 15.55 23.39 -4.33
N GLU A 114 15.67 24.56 -4.89
CA GLU A 114 16.49 25.63 -4.33
C GLU A 114 15.71 26.39 -3.25
N ILE A 115 16.26 26.43 -2.03
CA ILE A 115 15.66 27.11 -0.87
C ILE A 115 16.68 28.06 -0.21
N PRO A 116 16.24 29.10 0.51
CA PRO A 116 17.12 29.83 1.42
C PRO A 116 17.63 28.91 2.52
N VAL A 117 18.81 29.17 3.02
CA VAL A 117 19.26 28.62 4.31
C VAL A 117 18.63 29.47 5.42
N PHE A 118 18.10 28.82 6.44
CA PHE A 118 17.40 29.51 7.52
C PHE A 118 18.22 29.56 8.80
N ASP A 119 18.29 30.74 9.41
CA ASP A 119 18.80 30.92 10.76
C ASP A 119 17.73 30.47 11.75
N LEU A 120 18.14 29.75 12.77
CA LEU A 120 17.25 29.15 13.77
C LEU A 120 17.50 29.72 15.17
N PRO A 121 16.45 29.80 16.02
CA PRO A 121 16.64 30.07 17.43
C PRO A 121 17.41 28.93 18.12
N LYS A 122 18.13 29.22 19.20
CA LYS A 122 19.03 28.27 19.89
C LYS A 122 18.33 27.02 20.43
N ASP A 123 17.05 27.12 20.73
CA ASP A 123 16.20 26.04 21.26
C ASP A 123 15.49 25.23 20.18
N ALA A 124 15.79 25.49 18.92
CA ALA A 124 15.22 24.75 17.79
C ALA A 124 15.77 23.33 17.72
N ALA A 125 14.89 22.35 17.61
CA ALA A 125 15.25 20.96 17.37
C ALA A 125 15.21 20.67 15.87
N VAL A 126 16.37 20.52 15.23
CA VAL A 126 16.46 20.11 13.81
C VAL A 126 16.04 18.65 13.70
N LEU A 127 14.97 18.38 12.96
CA LEU A 127 14.43 17.05 12.72
C LEU A 127 14.97 16.44 11.41
N ALA A 128 15.14 17.27 10.37
CA ALA A 128 15.78 16.87 9.12
C ALA A 128 16.62 18.05 8.58
N ALA A 129 17.72 17.70 7.91
CA ALA A 129 18.63 18.65 7.27
C ALA A 129 19.02 18.18 5.88
N GLU A 130 19.41 19.12 5.03
CA GLU A 130 20.06 18.82 3.76
C GLU A 130 21.33 17.96 4.03
N ARG A 131 21.58 17.00 3.14
CA ARG A 131 22.55 15.94 3.38
C ARG A 131 24.00 16.41 3.46
N TRP A 132 24.40 17.39 2.67
CA TRP A 132 25.79 17.80 2.50
C TRP A 132 26.10 19.13 3.20
N ASP A 133 25.22 20.13 3.03
CA ASP A 133 25.37 21.46 3.62
C ASP A 133 24.80 21.55 5.03
N HIS A 134 24.07 20.49 5.46
CA HIS A 134 23.38 20.43 6.76
C HIS A 134 22.38 21.55 7.01
N ALA A 135 21.92 22.22 5.94
CA ALA A 135 20.91 23.25 6.04
C ALA A 135 19.61 22.65 6.60
N PRO A 136 19.00 23.24 7.64
CA PRO A 136 17.78 22.72 8.24
C PRO A 136 16.62 22.79 7.27
N VAL A 137 15.85 21.68 7.16
CA VAL A 137 14.67 21.60 6.29
C VAL A 137 13.40 21.19 7.02
N MET A 138 13.51 20.63 8.23
CA MET A 138 12.39 20.39 9.13
C MET A 138 12.83 20.64 10.58
N VAL A 139 12.08 21.48 11.29
CA VAL A 139 12.46 21.96 12.62
C VAL A 139 11.24 21.96 13.55
N ALA A 140 11.44 21.54 14.78
CA ALA A 140 10.46 21.65 15.85
C ALA A 140 10.87 22.73 16.87
N LEU A 141 9.90 23.54 17.28
CA LEU A 141 10.05 24.58 18.28
C LEU A 141 8.96 24.42 19.33
N HIS A 142 9.32 24.24 20.60
CA HIS A 142 8.35 24.26 21.69
C HIS A 142 8.14 25.70 22.20
N ARG A 143 6.87 26.06 22.40
CA ARG A 143 6.47 27.39 22.91
C ARG A 143 5.28 27.22 23.87
N GLY A 144 5.47 27.58 25.13
CA GLY A 144 4.45 27.31 26.13
C GLY A 144 4.15 25.83 26.25
N SER A 145 2.86 25.45 26.15
CA SER A 145 2.40 24.06 26.17
C SER A 145 2.24 23.43 24.76
N GLY A 146 2.47 24.20 23.69
CA GLY A 146 2.35 23.73 22.32
C GLY A 146 3.68 23.74 21.55
N ALA A 147 3.58 23.64 20.24
CA ALA A 147 4.74 23.55 19.38
C ALA A 147 4.51 24.13 17.98
N VAL A 148 5.59 24.51 17.32
CA VAL A 148 5.64 24.82 15.90
C VAL A 148 6.45 23.75 15.19
N LEU A 149 5.89 23.17 14.13
CA LEU A 149 6.62 22.38 13.15
C LEU A 149 6.84 23.25 11.92
N TRP A 150 8.07 23.62 11.67
CA TRP A 150 8.43 24.35 10.46
C TRP A 150 9.10 23.40 9.45
N ILE A 151 8.71 23.50 8.17
CA ILE A 151 9.32 22.81 7.06
C ILE A 151 9.74 23.80 6.00
N ALA A 152 10.92 23.59 5.38
CA ALA A 152 11.50 24.54 4.42
C ALA A 152 10.77 24.62 3.08
N ALA A 153 9.95 23.62 2.77
CA ALA A 153 9.19 23.52 1.52
C ALA A 153 7.91 22.70 1.74
N SER A 154 6.96 22.79 0.82
CA SER A 154 5.78 21.92 0.81
C SER A 154 6.17 20.45 0.82
N PRO A 155 5.39 19.56 1.49
CA PRO A 155 5.61 18.12 1.50
C PRO A 155 5.63 17.45 0.12
N GLY A 156 5.13 18.11 -0.90
CA GLY A 156 4.96 17.60 -2.26
C GLY A 156 3.48 17.49 -2.63
N LYS A 157 3.19 17.15 -3.87
CA LYS A 157 1.81 17.11 -4.40
C LYS A 157 0.99 16.01 -3.71
N GLU A 158 1.59 14.84 -3.54
CA GLU A 158 0.97 13.67 -2.87
C GLU A 158 1.15 13.70 -1.34
N GLY A 159 1.98 14.62 -0.82
CA GLY A 159 2.13 14.86 0.61
C GLY A 159 3.19 14.01 1.32
N TYR A 160 3.95 13.17 0.64
CA TYR A 160 4.96 12.30 1.26
C TYR A 160 6.33 12.33 0.55
N GLU A 161 6.45 12.97 -0.60
CA GLU A 161 7.61 12.87 -1.48
C GLU A 161 8.88 13.47 -0.85
N ARG A 162 8.72 14.51 -0.01
CA ARG A 162 9.86 15.22 0.57
C ARG A 162 10.12 14.88 2.02
N PHE A 163 9.07 14.63 2.81
CA PHE A 163 9.18 14.43 4.26
C PHE A 163 8.44 13.18 4.72
N PRO A 164 8.94 11.97 4.41
CA PRO A 164 8.25 10.71 4.73
C PRO A 164 8.04 10.49 6.26
N TYR A 165 8.78 11.20 7.11
CA TYR A 165 8.63 11.12 8.57
C TYR A 165 7.87 12.30 9.18
N LEU A 166 7.15 13.08 8.35
CA LEU A 166 6.37 14.25 8.79
C LEU A 166 5.32 13.91 9.85
N LEU A 167 4.59 12.82 9.65
CA LEU A 167 3.57 12.37 10.61
C LEU A 167 4.16 11.93 11.94
N GLN A 168 5.34 11.31 11.93
CA GLN A 168 6.07 10.96 13.15
C GLN A 168 6.57 12.22 13.86
N ALA A 169 6.96 13.27 13.11
CA ALA A 169 7.33 14.55 13.70
C ALA A 169 6.15 15.21 14.40
N LEU A 170 4.97 15.20 13.78
CA LEU A 170 3.74 15.71 14.40
C LEU A 170 3.33 14.89 15.64
N ASN A 171 3.49 13.56 15.58
CA ASN A 171 3.20 12.70 16.74
C ASN A 171 4.12 13.02 17.94
N ASP A 172 5.41 13.28 17.70
CA ASP A 172 6.36 13.69 18.75
C ASP A 172 5.97 15.05 19.38
N LEU A 173 5.26 15.89 18.64
CA LEU A 173 4.73 17.18 19.10
C LEU A 173 3.33 17.08 19.73
N GLY A 174 2.82 15.86 19.95
CA GLY A 174 1.55 15.62 20.63
C GLY A 174 0.34 15.44 19.71
N VAL A 175 0.50 15.53 18.37
CA VAL A 175 -0.58 15.25 17.43
C VAL A 175 -0.68 13.73 17.24
N LYS A 176 -1.51 13.11 18.09
CA LYS A 176 -1.75 11.67 18.00
C LYS A 176 -2.87 11.40 17.01
N PRO A 177 -2.66 10.53 16.01
CA PRO A 177 -3.75 10.09 15.15
C PRO A 177 -4.88 9.47 15.98
N PRO A 178 -6.15 9.69 15.62
CA PRO A 178 -7.28 9.04 16.28
C PRO A 178 -7.26 7.53 16.07
N PHE A 179 -6.55 7.12 15.05
CA PHE A 179 -6.46 5.75 14.62
C PHE A 179 -5.07 5.19 14.91
N HIS A 180 -4.99 4.17 15.76
CA HIS A 180 -3.77 3.41 16.01
C HIS A 180 -4.09 1.94 15.95
N SER A 181 -3.73 1.30 14.85
CA SER A 181 -3.91 -0.15 14.68
C SER A 181 -2.62 -0.88 15.04
N GLN A 182 -2.77 -2.05 15.70
CA GLN A 182 -1.71 -3.04 15.88
C GLN A 182 -1.91 -4.27 14.98
N ARG A 183 -2.78 -4.14 13.97
CA ARG A 183 -3.21 -5.22 13.08
C ARG A 183 -3.04 -4.86 11.61
N LEU A 184 -2.05 -4.02 11.31
CA LEU A 184 -1.75 -3.67 9.92
C LEU A 184 -0.99 -4.82 9.26
N TRP A 185 -1.36 -5.12 8.04
CA TRP A 185 -0.62 -5.99 7.15
C TRP A 185 0.13 -5.13 6.14
N ALA A 186 1.34 -5.51 5.81
CA ALA A 186 2.17 -4.77 4.86
C ALA A 186 2.77 -5.70 3.81
N PHE A 187 2.86 -5.22 2.58
CA PHE A 187 3.59 -5.89 1.52
C PHE A 187 5.05 -5.44 1.52
N PHE A 188 5.97 -6.37 1.31
CA PHE A 188 7.40 -6.13 1.24
C PHE A 188 8.00 -6.78 -0.01
N ASP A 189 8.39 -5.93 -0.96
CA ASP A 189 9.26 -6.31 -2.06
C ASP A 189 10.72 -6.07 -1.67
N GLY A 190 11.47 -7.17 -1.50
CA GLY A 190 12.87 -7.17 -1.07
C GLY A 190 13.86 -6.76 -2.15
N SER A 191 13.47 -6.64 -3.43
CA SER A 191 14.37 -6.46 -4.58
C SER A 191 15.34 -5.28 -4.43
N TYR A 192 14.89 -4.17 -3.85
CA TYR A 192 15.70 -2.95 -3.65
C TYR A 192 16.31 -2.84 -2.25
N ARG A 193 16.09 -3.81 -1.35
CA ARG A 193 16.32 -3.66 0.09
C ARG A 193 17.22 -4.71 0.71
N SER A 194 17.95 -5.46 -0.10
CA SER A 194 18.85 -6.54 0.37
C SER A 194 19.99 -6.10 1.29
N ARG A 195 20.25 -4.79 1.41
CA ARG A 195 21.33 -4.24 2.24
C ARG A 195 20.86 -3.52 3.51
N VAL A 196 19.58 -3.67 3.87
CA VAL A 196 19.02 -3.01 5.05
C VAL A 196 19.28 -3.83 6.32
N ASP A 197 19.33 -3.13 7.45
CA ASP A 197 19.35 -3.74 8.77
C ASP A 197 17.94 -4.27 9.09
N LEU A 198 17.79 -5.58 9.09
CA LEU A 198 16.50 -6.25 9.25
C LEU A 198 15.92 -6.10 10.65
N ASP A 199 16.76 -6.07 11.70
CA ASP A 199 16.30 -5.84 13.08
C ASP A 199 15.75 -4.41 13.25
N TYR A 200 16.43 -3.44 12.64
CA TYR A 200 15.94 -2.06 12.62
C TYR A 200 14.58 -1.96 11.94
N PHE A 201 14.39 -2.60 10.77
CA PHE A 201 13.11 -2.56 10.07
C PHE A 201 12.01 -3.29 10.82
N ALA A 202 12.26 -4.49 11.34
CA ALA A 202 11.27 -5.24 12.13
C ALA A 202 10.80 -4.44 13.35
N GLU A 203 11.73 -3.76 14.05
CA GLU A 203 11.40 -2.86 15.15
C GLU A 203 10.50 -1.70 14.70
N ARG A 204 10.82 -1.08 13.56
CA ARG A 204 10.04 0.05 12.99
C ARG A 204 8.67 -0.39 12.54
N TRP A 205 8.57 -1.53 11.86
CA TRP A 205 7.29 -2.10 11.42
C TRP A 205 6.39 -2.41 12.62
N ARG A 206 6.94 -3.03 13.65
CA ARG A 206 6.16 -3.32 14.86
C ARG A 206 5.65 -2.05 15.55
N LYS A 207 6.49 -1.04 15.66
CA LYS A 207 6.11 0.28 16.20
C LYS A 207 5.06 1.00 15.34
N ALA A 208 5.09 0.79 14.03
CA ALA A 208 4.08 1.31 13.11
C ALA A 208 2.73 0.56 13.16
N GLY A 209 2.66 -0.55 13.91
CA GLY A 209 1.44 -1.35 14.07
C GLY A 209 1.32 -2.50 13.09
N ILE A 210 2.38 -2.83 12.34
CA ILE A 210 2.39 -3.98 11.43
C ILE A 210 2.47 -5.27 12.26
N SER A 211 1.52 -6.16 12.03
CA SER A 211 1.40 -7.48 12.65
C SER A 211 1.68 -8.63 11.68
N ALA A 212 1.56 -8.39 10.39
CA ALA A 212 1.90 -9.35 9.35
C ALA A 212 2.62 -8.67 8.18
N LEU A 213 3.65 -9.33 7.65
CA LEU A 213 4.42 -8.91 6.50
C LEU A 213 4.24 -9.92 5.37
N HIS A 214 3.72 -9.46 4.24
CA HIS A 214 3.58 -10.25 3.02
C HIS A 214 4.81 -10.03 2.13
N VAL A 215 5.61 -11.06 1.95
CA VAL A 215 6.89 -10.98 1.23
C VAL A 215 6.73 -11.51 -0.18
N ALA A 216 7.18 -10.72 -1.17
CA ALA A 216 7.19 -11.08 -2.58
C ALA A 216 7.89 -12.42 -2.84
N GLY A 217 7.11 -13.46 -3.10
CA GLY A 217 7.60 -14.85 -3.21
C GLY A 217 8.44 -15.12 -4.44
N TRP A 218 8.19 -14.39 -5.54
CA TRP A 218 8.88 -14.61 -6.81
C TRP A 218 10.40 -14.38 -6.76
N HIS A 219 10.90 -13.56 -5.82
CA HIS A 219 12.34 -13.36 -5.60
C HIS A 219 13.04 -14.55 -4.94
N TYR A 220 12.27 -15.47 -4.38
CA TYR A 220 12.76 -16.63 -3.62
C TYR A 220 12.27 -17.95 -4.21
N TYR A 221 11.64 -17.92 -5.38
CA TYR A 221 11.14 -19.13 -6.05
C TYR A 221 12.28 -20.06 -6.37
N GLU A 222 13.34 -19.56 -7.03
CA GLU A 222 14.60 -20.28 -7.21
C GLU A 222 15.40 -20.27 -5.91
N GLN A 223 16.06 -21.40 -5.65
CA GLN A 223 16.91 -21.54 -4.47
C GLN A 223 18.31 -20.99 -4.78
N THR A 224 18.70 -19.94 -4.04
CA THR A 224 20.08 -19.45 -4.03
C THR A 224 20.55 -19.24 -2.57
N PRO A 225 21.84 -19.50 -2.27
CA PRO A 225 22.34 -19.37 -0.90
C PRO A 225 22.13 -17.97 -0.30
N GLU A 226 22.37 -16.91 -1.09
CA GLU A 226 22.27 -15.53 -0.64
C GLU A 226 20.81 -15.11 -0.38
N SER A 227 19.91 -15.41 -1.31
CA SER A 227 18.47 -15.09 -1.16
C SER A 227 17.86 -15.87 0.00
N ASP A 228 18.21 -17.15 0.12
CA ASP A 228 17.71 -18.01 1.20
C ASP A 228 18.21 -17.52 2.58
N ALA A 229 19.48 -17.13 2.68
CA ALA A 229 20.03 -16.58 3.93
C ALA A 229 19.36 -15.27 4.32
N TYR A 230 19.15 -14.38 3.35
CA TYR A 230 18.45 -13.10 3.57
C TYR A 230 17.03 -13.31 4.07
N LEU A 231 16.26 -14.18 3.40
CA LEU A 231 14.86 -14.43 3.77
C LEU A 231 14.73 -15.09 5.14
N ARG A 232 15.61 -16.05 5.50
CA ARG A 232 15.65 -16.60 6.86
C ARG A 232 15.90 -15.52 7.89
N ALA A 233 16.89 -14.66 7.66
CA ALA A 233 17.19 -13.55 8.58
C ALA A 233 16.03 -12.56 8.70
N LEU A 234 15.30 -12.27 7.60
CA LEU A 234 14.10 -11.43 7.61
C LEU A 234 13.00 -12.05 8.47
N ILE A 235 12.68 -13.34 8.24
CA ILE A 235 11.65 -14.06 9.00
C ILE A 235 12.01 -14.07 10.50
N GLU A 236 13.23 -14.42 10.85
CA GLU A 236 13.72 -14.42 12.23
C GLU A 236 13.62 -13.02 12.89
N ALA A 237 14.01 -11.96 12.17
CA ALA A 237 13.89 -10.59 12.68
C ALA A 237 12.43 -10.19 12.94
N CYS A 238 11.51 -10.57 12.04
CA CYS A 238 10.08 -10.34 12.18
C CYS A 238 9.50 -11.14 13.37
N HIS A 239 9.83 -12.43 13.50
CA HIS A 239 9.37 -13.28 14.60
C HIS A 239 9.82 -12.76 15.96
N ARG A 240 11.08 -12.29 16.09
CA ARG A 240 11.56 -11.64 17.33
C ARG A 240 10.73 -10.42 17.74
N LYS A 241 10.00 -9.82 16.81
CA LYS A 241 9.13 -8.66 17.04
C LYS A 241 7.63 -9.00 17.01
N ALA A 242 7.27 -10.28 17.02
CA ALA A 242 5.90 -10.77 16.90
C ALA A 242 5.18 -10.21 15.65
N ILE A 243 5.86 -10.25 14.50
CA ILE A 243 5.33 -9.98 13.18
C ILE A 243 5.29 -11.29 12.43
N LEU A 244 4.11 -11.70 11.98
CA LEU A 244 3.91 -12.89 11.15
C LEU A 244 4.44 -12.61 9.73
N VAL A 245 4.94 -13.65 9.05
CA VAL A 245 5.50 -13.51 7.71
C VAL A 245 4.81 -14.46 6.74
N TYR A 246 4.17 -13.89 5.73
CA TYR A 246 3.44 -14.61 4.69
C TYR A 246 4.21 -14.56 3.37
N VAL A 247 4.25 -15.66 2.64
CA VAL A 247 4.68 -15.63 1.25
C VAL A 247 3.53 -15.08 0.38
N TRP A 248 3.82 -14.04 -0.39
CA TRP A 248 2.91 -13.48 -1.40
C TRP A 248 3.22 -14.16 -2.74
N LEU A 249 2.28 -14.99 -3.22
CA LEU A 249 2.36 -15.69 -4.49
C LEU A 249 1.54 -14.93 -5.54
N GLU A 250 2.22 -14.20 -6.41
CA GLU A 250 1.59 -13.35 -7.43
C GLU A 250 1.32 -14.10 -8.74
N LEU A 251 0.56 -15.18 -8.63
CA LEU A 251 0.22 -16.00 -9.79
C LEU A 251 -0.67 -15.23 -10.79
N PRO A 252 -0.53 -15.44 -12.09
CA PRO A 252 0.32 -16.45 -12.76
C PRO A 252 1.77 -16.02 -13.01
N HIS A 253 2.25 -14.91 -12.45
CA HIS A 253 3.68 -14.61 -12.42
C HIS A 253 4.37 -15.48 -11.36
N VAL A 254 5.38 -16.24 -11.77
CA VAL A 254 6.10 -17.19 -10.91
C VAL A 254 7.46 -16.64 -10.51
N SER A 255 8.34 -16.51 -11.50
CA SER A 255 9.63 -15.83 -11.44
C SER A 255 10.11 -15.50 -12.84
N GLU A 256 11.07 -14.59 -12.94
CA GLU A 256 11.66 -14.24 -14.23
C GLU A 256 12.38 -15.45 -14.87
N LYS A 257 13.17 -16.15 -14.08
CA LYS A 257 13.91 -17.32 -14.53
C LYS A 257 13.00 -18.46 -14.98
N PHE A 258 11.93 -18.75 -14.25
CA PHE A 258 10.96 -19.77 -14.63
C PHE A 258 10.31 -19.46 -15.99
N TRP A 259 9.97 -18.19 -16.23
CA TRP A 259 9.41 -17.74 -17.50
C TRP A 259 10.41 -17.84 -18.65
N GLU A 260 11.70 -17.58 -18.40
CA GLU A 260 12.77 -17.71 -19.39
C GLU A 260 13.04 -19.17 -19.75
N ASP A 261 13.07 -20.05 -18.75
CA ASP A 261 13.35 -21.48 -18.90
C ASP A 261 12.21 -22.24 -19.60
N HIS A 262 10.95 -21.72 -19.56
CA HIS A 262 9.75 -22.40 -20.06
C HIS A 262 8.95 -21.59 -21.10
N PRO A 263 9.53 -21.26 -22.26
CA PRO A 263 8.84 -20.49 -23.30
C PRO A 263 7.56 -21.16 -23.82
N GLU A 264 7.47 -22.49 -23.76
CA GLU A 264 6.32 -23.30 -24.21
C GLU A 264 5.10 -23.14 -23.28
N TRP A 265 5.31 -22.68 -22.04
CA TRP A 265 4.25 -22.51 -21.05
C TRP A 265 3.84 -21.05 -20.82
N ARG A 266 4.38 -20.12 -21.59
CA ARG A 266 4.03 -18.70 -21.45
C ARG A 266 2.58 -18.45 -21.84
N GLU A 267 1.91 -17.60 -21.10
CA GLU A 267 0.56 -17.15 -21.45
C GLU A 267 0.58 -16.33 -22.75
N LYS A 268 -0.52 -16.34 -23.49
CA LYS A 268 -0.62 -15.63 -24.78
C LYS A 268 -1.68 -14.54 -24.72
N THR A 269 -1.37 -13.42 -25.35
CA THR A 269 -2.27 -12.27 -25.51
C THR A 269 -3.21 -12.43 -26.70
N GLY A 270 -4.17 -11.49 -26.87
CA GLY A 270 -5.10 -11.44 -28.00
C GLY A 270 -4.46 -11.29 -29.37
N ILE A 271 -3.16 -11.00 -29.44
CA ILE A 271 -2.37 -11.00 -30.69
C ILE A 271 -1.35 -12.16 -30.72
N LEU A 272 -1.54 -13.16 -29.86
CA LEU A 272 -0.73 -14.38 -29.73
C LEU A 272 0.74 -14.14 -29.36
N GLN A 273 1.08 -13.00 -28.83
CA GLN A 273 2.39 -12.74 -28.25
C GLN A 273 2.48 -13.28 -26.82
N ASP A 274 3.70 -13.52 -26.35
CA ASP A 274 3.96 -13.89 -24.96
C ASP A 274 3.49 -12.77 -24.03
N ALA A 275 2.77 -13.12 -22.97
CA ALA A 275 2.19 -12.16 -22.05
C ALA A 275 3.24 -11.68 -21.04
N GLN A 276 4.02 -10.69 -21.43
CA GLN A 276 4.82 -9.87 -20.55
C GLN A 276 4.14 -8.50 -20.43
N LEU A 277 3.49 -8.26 -19.29
CA LEU A 277 2.67 -7.09 -19.04
C LEU A 277 3.31 -6.26 -17.93
N ASP A 278 3.92 -5.15 -18.34
CA ASP A 278 4.80 -4.34 -17.51
C ASP A 278 5.98 -5.18 -16.97
N TRP A 279 6.09 -5.36 -15.66
CA TRP A 279 7.11 -6.21 -15.05
C TRP A 279 6.69 -7.69 -14.92
N ARG A 280 5.38 -8.00 -15.03
CA ARG A 280 4.83 -9.35 -14.85
C ARG A 280 5.02 -10.22 -16.10
N LYS A 281 5.53 -11.41 -15.90
CA LYS A 281 5.77 -12.43 -16.92
C LYS A 281 4.84 -13.62 -16.66
N LEU A 282 3.77 -13.74 -17.43
CA LEU A 282 2.64 -14.60 -17.10
C LEU A 282 2.79 -16.00 -17.65
N MET A 283 2.52 -17.00 -16.81
CA MET A 283 2.54 -18.43 -17.17
C MET A 283 1.12 -18.95 -17.38
N ASN A 284 0.95 -19.86 -18.35
CA ASN A 284 -0.32 -20.51 -18.64
C ASN A 284 -0.64 -21.62 -17.63
N LEU A 285 -1.21 -21.25 -16.49
CA LEU A 285 -1.61 -22.20 -15.46
C LEU A 285 -2.79 -23.11 -15.86
N SER A 286 -3.43 -22.86 -17.02
CA SER A 286 -4.40 -23.76 -17.63
C SER A 286 -3.73 -24.94 -18.34
N ASN A 287 -2.41 -24.88 -18.62
CA ASN A 287 -1.63 -26.01 -19.09
C ASN A 287 -1.33 -26.95 -17.90
N PRO A 288 -1.68 -28.25 -17.99
CA PRO A 288 -1.48 -29.19 -16.89
C PRO A 288 -0.01 -29.36 -16.47
N GLU A 289 0.91 -29.42 -17.40
CA GLU A 289 2.35 -29.60 -17.14
C GLU A 289 2.93 -28.37 -16.44
N CYS A 290 2.63 -27.18 -16.96
CA CYS A 290 2.99 -25.91 -16.34
C CYS A 290 2.44 -25.84 -14.89
N SER A 291 1.15 -26.13 -14.71
CA SER A 291 0.50 -26.09 -13.41
C SER A 291 1.13 -27.05 -12.39
N VAL A 292 1.51 -28.25 -12.83
CA VAL A 292 2.22 -29.24 -11.97
C VAL A 292 3.61 -28.74 -11.60
N ALA A 293 4.37 -28.20 -12.56
CA ALA A 293 5.71 -27.68 -12.32
C ALA A 293 5.68 -26.48 -11.33
N VAL A 294 4.77 -25.51 -11.57
CA VAL A 294 4.60 -24.35 -10.68
C VAL A 294 4.17 -24.78 -9.27
N SER A 295 3.23 -25.74 -9.17
CA SER A 295 2.79 -26.27 -7.87
C SER A 295 3.94 -26.93 -7.09
N ALA A 296 4.79 -27.70 -7.78
CA ALA A 296 5.96 -28.31 -7.16
C ALA A 296 6.95 -27.27 -6.62
N GLY A 297 7.22 -26.21 -7.40
CA GLY A 297 8.10 -25.11 -6.96
C GLY A 297 7.51 -24.32 -5.80
N VAL A 298 6.20 -24.02 -5.82
CA VAL A 298 5.50 -23.36 -4.70
C VAL A 298 5.58 -24.22 -3.43
N LYS A 299 5.36 -25.54 -3.55
CA LYS A 299 5.50 -26.46 -2.41
C LYS A 299 6.93 -26.45 -1.85
N GLN A 300 7.95 -26.41 -2.70
CA GLN A 300 9.34 -26.27 -2.25
C GLN A 300 9.60 -24.95 -1.56
N LEU A 301 9.11 -23.83 -2.11
CA LEU A 301 9.24 -22.50 -1.52
C LEU A 301 8.61 -22.45 -0.12
N ILE A 302 7.39 -22.98 0.03
CA ILE A 302 6.69 -23.01 1.32
C ILE A 302 7.42 -23.92 2.32
N GLY A 303 7.94 -25.06 1.88
CA GLY A 303 8.66 -26.02 2.74
C GLY A 303 10.05 -25.56 3.16
N ARG A 304 10.66 -24.59 2.47
CA ARG A 304 12.05 -24.18 2.65
C ARG A 304 12.26 -23.16 3.78
N PHE A 305 11.19 -22.48 4.19
CA PHE A 305 11.22 -21.40 5.18
C PHE A 305 10.15 -21.56 6.25
N ASP A 306 10.32 -20.84 7.34
CA ASP A 306 9.39 -20.80 8.47
C ASP A 306 8.30 -19.72 8.25
N TRP A 307 7.51 -19.94 7.21
CA TRP A 307 6.36 -19.09 6.91
C TRP A 307 5.22 -19.32 7.90
N ASP A 308 4.58 -18.22 8.35
CA ASP A 308 3.36 -18.27 9.14
C ASP A 308 2.12 -18.43 8.24
N GLY A 309 2.21 -18.01 6.97
CA GLY A 309 1.10 -18.13 6.05
C GLY A 309 1.48 -17.98 4.57
N VAL A 310 0.47 -18.22 3.74
CA VAL A 310 0.52 -18.05 2.28
C VAL A 310 -0.57 -17.07 1.88
N ASN A 311 -0.23 -16.11 1.05
CA ASN A 311 -1.19 -15.29 0.35
C ASN A 311 -1.16 -15.64 -1.14
N LEU A 312 -2.23 -16.25 -1.63
CA LEU A 312 -2.46 -16.48 -3.05
C LEU A 312 -3.04 -15.18 -3.63
N ALA A 313 -2.19 -14.42 -4.29
CA ALA A 313 -2.51 -13.11 -4.80
C ALA A 313 -2.63 -13.10 -6.33
N GLU A 314 -3.43 -12.17 -6.80
CA GLU A 314 -3.55 -11.78 -8.22
C GLU A 314 -3.78 -12.94 -9.21
N LEU A 315 -4.33 -14.06 -8.75
CA LEU A 315 -4.67 -15.20 -9.59
C LEU A 315 -5.91 -14.91 -10.44
N TYR A 316 -5.70 -14.08 -11.45
CA TYR A 316 -6.67 -13.69 -12.47
C TYR A 316 -5.95 -13.37 -13.78
N PHE A 317 -6.71 -13.04 -14.84
CA PHE A 317 -6.15 -12.69 -16.14
C PHE A 317 -5.91 -11.18 -16.24
N GLU A 318 -4.72 -10.81 -16.68
CA GLU A 318 -4.33 -9.42 -16.83
C GLU A 318 -4.97 -8.81 -18.09
N SER A 319 -5.74 -7.75 -17.96
CA SER A 319 -6.14 -6.87 -19.06
C SER A 319 -6.86 -5.62 -18.58
N LEU A 320 -6.20 -4.79 -17.77
CA LEU A 320 -6.79 -3.56 -17.21
C LEU A 320 -7.32 -2.57 -18.28
N GLU A 321 -6.89 -2.70 -19.53
CA GLU A 321 -7.41 -1.96 -20.68
C GLU A 321 -8.55 -2.70 -21.41
N GLY A 322 -8.87 -3.91 -20.99
CA GLY A 322 -9.92 -4.74 -21.55
C GLY A 322 -9.67 -5.18 -22.99
N ALA A 323 -10.73 -5.61 -23.66
CA ALA A 323 -10.68 -6.08 -25.05
C ALA A 323 -10.28 -5.00 -26.07
N ALA A 324 -10.27 -3.73 -25.67
CA ALA A 324 -9.84 -2.63 -26.52
C ALA A 324 -8.32 -2.68 -26.80
N ASN A 325 -7.54 -3.33 -25.94
CA ASN A 325 -6.12 -3.56 -26.16
C ASN A 325 -5.80 -5.06 -26.23
N PRO A 326 -5.89 -5.68 -27.41
CA PRO A 326 -5.61 -7.11 -27.58
C PRO A 326 -4.18 -7.52 -27.21
N ALA A 327 -3.22 -6.60 -27.29
CA ALA A 327 -1.82 -6.87 -26.94
C ALA A 327 -1.63 -7.10 -25.42
N ARG A 328 -2.60 -6.70 -24.59
CA ARG A 328 -2.60 -6.91 -23.14
C ARG A 328 -3.75 -7.81 -22.66
N PHE A 329 -4.55 -8.34 -23.57
CA PHE A 329 -5.72 -9.14 -23.21
C PHE A 329 -5.38 -10.63 -23.19
N THR A 330 -5.55 -11.27 -22.04
CA THR A 330 -5.26 -12.70 -21.82
C THR A 330 -6.49 -13.44 -21.26
N PRO A 331 -6.53 -14.79 -21.29
CA PRO A 331 -5.58 -15.74 -21.90
C PRO A 331 -6.00 -16.12 -23.33
N MET A 332 -5.03 -16.30 -24.24
CA MET A 332 -5.28 -16.74 -25.62
C MET A 332 -4.42 -17.96 -26.03
N ASN A 333 -4.00 -18.74 -25.06
CA ASN A 333 -3.29 -20.00 -25.32
C ASN A 333 -4.19 -21.01 -26.07
N GLN A 334 -3.57 -21.87 -26.87
CA GLN A 334 -4.28 -22.83 -27.73
C GLN A 334 -5.24 -23.74 -26.93
N ASN A 335 -4.78 -24.27 -25.79
CA ASN A 335 -5.60 -25.13 -24.93
C ASN A 335 -6.87 -24.40 -24.40
N VAL A 336 -6.75 -23.12 -24.02
CA VAL A 336 -7.89 -22.29 -23.57
C VAL A 336 -8.86 -22.03 -24.72
N ARG A 337 -8.33 -21.70 -25.91
CA ARG A 337 -9.11 -21.44 -27.12
C ARG A 337 -9.86 -22.69 -27.57
N ASP A 338 -9.21 -23.85 -27.50
CA ASP A 338 -9.83 -25.14 -27.90
C ASP A 338 -10.94 -25.55 -26.95
N GLU A 339 -10.73 -25.39 -25.62
CA GLU A 339 -11.79 -25.60 -24.61
C GLU A 339 -12.97 -24.66 -24.84
N PHE A 340 -12.71 -23.36 -24.98
CA PHE A 340 -13.75 -22.37 -25.22
C PHE A 340 -14.52 -22.65 -26.51
N ARG A 341 -13.82 -22.96 -27.62
CA ARG A 341 -14.42 -23.27 -28.90
C ARG A 341 -15.30 -24.54 -28.85
N GLY A 342 -14.85 -25.54 -28.11
CA GLY A 342 -15.63 -26.76 -27.88
C GLY A 342 -16.96 -26.51 -27.18
N ILE A 343 -17.02 -25.51 -26.29
CA ILE A 343 -18.22 -25.15 -25.51
C ILE A 343 -19.11 -24.17 -26.30
N ASN A 344 -18.52 -23.18 -26.95
CA ASN A 344 -19.24 -22.00 -27.48
C ASN A 344 -19.29 -21.93 -29.01
N GLY A 345 -18.61 -22.83 -29.72
CA GLY A 345 -18.71 -22.99 -31.20
C GLY A 345 -17.90 -21.97 -32.01
N PHE A 346 -17.07 -21.10 -31.39
CA PHE A 346 -16.20 -20.17 -32.09
C PHE A 346 -14.87 -20.00 -31.37
N ASP A 347 -13.83 -19.59 -32.10
CA ASP A 347 -12.51 -19.31 -31.50
C ASP A 347 -12.46 -17.90 -30.97
N PRO A 348 -12.12 -17.67 -29.67
CA PRO A 348 -12.13 -16.34 -29.06
C PRO A 348 -11.12 -15.38 -29.71
N ILE A 349 -10.09 -15.87 -30.41
CA ILE A 349 -9.14 -15.01 -31.14
C ILE A 349 -9.83 -14.21 -32.26
N GLU A 350 -10.96 -14.70 -32.79
CA GLU A 350 -11.74 -14.01 -33.82
C GLU A 350 -12.28 -12.65 -33.31
N LEU A 351 -12.45 -12.49 -31.98
CA LEU A 351 -12.88 -11.24 -31.38
C LEU A 351 -11.91 -10.08 -31.66
N PHE A 352 -10.64 -10.39 -31.93
CA PHE A 352 -9.56 -9.42 -32.15
C PHE A 352 -9.15 -9.27 -33.60
N GLN A 353 -9.85 -9.93 -34.52
CA GLN A 353 -9.61 -9.82 -35.96
C GLN A 353 -10.39 -8.65 -36.60
N SER A 354 -11.29 -8.04 -35.85
CA SER A 354 -12.06 -6.86 -36.25
C SER A 354 -11.77 -5.70 -35.29
N PRO A 355 -11.79 -4.46 -35.77
CA PRO A 355 -11.61 -3.26 -34.92
C PRO A 355 -12.65 -3.15 -33.80
N ALA A 356 -13.84 -3.73 -33.99
CA ALA A 356 -14.90 -3.78 -32.98
C ALA A 356 -15.38 -5.24 -32.83
N PRO A 357 -15.11 -5.91 -31.73
CA PRO A 357 -15.61 -7.25 -31.49
C PRO A 357 -17.12 -7.25 -31.35
N ASP A 358 -17.77 -8.34 -31.80
CA ASP A 358 -19.19 -8.58 -31.54
C ASP A 358 -19.46 -8.56 -30.03
N PRO A 359 -20.32 -7.67 -29.52
CA PRO A 359 -20.56 -7.53 -28.09
C PRO A 359 -21.11 -8.80 -27.41
N ALA A 360 -21.94 -9.59 -28.10
CA ALA A 360 -22.52 -10.81 -27.55
C ALA A 360 -21.47 -11.92 -27.43
N ARG A 361 -20.65 -12.08 -28.47
CA ARG A 361 -19.52 -13.03 -28.46
C ARG A 361 -18.46 -12.63 -27.42
N LEU A 362 -18.16 -11.33 -27.32
CA LEU A 362 -17.25 -10.82 -26.29
C LEU A 362 -17.79 -11.12 -24.90
N ARG A 363 -19.07 -10.84 -24.63
CA ARG A 363 -19.70 -11.16 -23.34
C ARG A 363 -19.57 -12.63 -22.99
N THR A 364 -19.81 -13.53 -23.93
CA THR A 364 -19.66 -14.97 -23.75
C THR A 364 -18.22 -15.34 -23.34
N PHE A 365 -17.23 -14.73 -23.97
CA PHE A 365 -15.82 -14.99 -23.61
C PHE A 365 -15.45 -14.40 -22.23
N LEU A 366 -15.95 -13.21 -21.89
CA LEU A 366 -15.71 -12.61 -20.56
C LEU A 366 -16.33 -13.45 -19.43
N ASP A 367 -17.53 -14.04 -19.66
CA ASP A 367 -18.16 -14.94 -18.69
C ASP A 367 -17.37 -16.25 -18.53
N TYR A 368 -16.84 -16.79 -19.62
CA TYR A 368 -15.93 -17.95 -19.58
C TYR A 368 -14.63 -17.60 -18.83
N ARG A 369 -14.02 -16.42 -19.06
CA ARG A 369 -12.82 -15.98 -18.33
C ARG A 369 -13.06 -15.94 -16.83
N ALA A 370 -14.17 -15.38 -16.39
CA ALA A 370 -14.51 -15.32 -14.98
C ALA A 370 -14.71 -16.72 -14.37
N ASP A 371 -15.30 -17.65 -15.12
CA ASP A 371 -15.40 -19.06 -14.69
C ASP A 371 -14.03 -19.75 -14.65
N LEU A 372 -13.20 -19.50 -15.65
CA LEU A 372 -11.84 -20.06 -15.70
C LEU A 372 -10.98 -19.55 -14.54
N THR A 373 -11.06 -18.25 -14.19
CA THR A 373 -10.42 -17.68 -13.01
C THR A 373 -10.86 -18.40 -11.75
N ARG A 374 -12.17 -18.55 -11.53
CA ARG A 374 -12.72 -19.28 -10.38
C ARG A 374 -12.20 -20.72 -10.30
N ARG A 375 -12.20 -21.46 -11.41
CA ARG A 375 -11.69 -22.84 -11.47
C ARG A 375 -10.20 -22.93 -11.12
N GLN A 376 -9.42 -21.95 -11.56
CA GLN A 376 -8.00 -21.87 -11.19
C GLN A 376 -7.82 -21.56 -9.70
N GLN A 377 -8.57 -20.61 -9.17
CA GLN A 377 -8.53 -20.27 -7.74
C GLN A 377 -8.92 -21.48 -6.87
N GLU A 378 -10.01 -22.17 -7.19
CA GLU A 378 -10.43 -23.40 -6.48
C GLU A 378 -9.34 -24.48 -6.52
N LYS A 379 -8.74 -24.71 -7.68
CA LYS A 379 -7.62 -25.66 -7.83
C LYS A 379 -6.43 -25.29 -6.94
N TRP A 380 -6.05 -24.02 -6.91
CA TRP A 380 -4.92 -23.54 -6.11
C TRP A 380 -5.22 -23.53 -4.62
N ILE A 381 -6.45 -23.23 -4.22
CA ILE A 381 -6.93 -23.37 -2.84
C ILE A 381 -6.71 -24.82 -2.38
N GLY A 382 -7.18 -25.80 -3.14
CA GLY A 382 -6.96 -27.23 -2.81
C GLY A 382 -5.48 -27.63 -2.76
N GLN A 383 -4.63 -27.03 -3.57
CA GLN A 383 -3.18 -27.28 -3.52
C GLN A 383 -2.55 -26.73 -2.22
N ILE A 384 -2.89 -25.51 -1.83
CA ILE A 384 -2.40 -24.93 -0.57
C ILE A 384 -2.90 -25.72 0.63
N GLU A 385 -4.16 -26.14 0.65
CA GLU A 385 -4.70 -27.00 1.70
C GLU A 385 -3.95 -28.33 1.81
N SER A 386 -3.54 -28.90 0.67
CA SER A 386 -2.73 -30.13 0.68
C SER A 386 -1.35 -29.91 1.32
N ILE A 387 -0.77 -28.72 1.20
CA ILE A 387 0.48 -28.34 1.88
C ILE A 387 0.22 -28.14 3.37
N ARG A 388 -0.88 -27.49 3.75
CA ARG A 388 -1.31 -27.31 5.14
C ARG A 388 -1.50 -28.64 5.89
N ALA A 389 -1.86 -29.72 5.20
CA ALA A 389 -1.93 -31.04 5.81
C ALA A 389 -0.59 -31.50 6.44
N THR A 390 0.55 -30.98 5.94
CA THR A 390 1.89 -31.25 6.49
C THR A 390 2.43 -30.09 7.32
N LYS A 391 1.80 -28.93 7.28
CA LYS A 391 2.17 -27.69 7.97
C LYS A 391 0.89 -27.05 8.54
N PRO A 392 0.26 -27.62 9.58
CA PRO A 392 -1.10 -27.27 10.00
C PRO A 392 -1.23 -25.83 10.53
N ASP A 393 -0.14 -25.25 11.02
CA ASP A 393 -0.13 -23.86 11.52
C ASP A 393 0.02 -22.80 10.41
N LEU A 394 0.14 -23.24 9.15
CA LEU A 394 0.23 -22.33 8.01
C LEU A 394 -1.12 -21.67 7.74
N ASP A 395 -1.23 -20.36 7.93
CA ASP A 395 -2.43 -19.60 7.57
C ASP A 395 -2.56 -19.44 6.04
N PHE A 396 -3.79 -19.22 5.57
CA PHE A 396 -4.03 -19.07 4.14
C PHE A 396 -4.93 -17.87 3.82
N VAL A 397 -4.46 -17.04 2.92
CA VAL A 397 -5.14 -15.84 2.42
C VAL A 397 -5.31 -15.94 0.91
N LEU A 398 -6.49 -15.64 0.41
CA LEU A 398 -6.77 -15.39 -0.99
C LEU A 398 -7.02 -13.89 -1.18
N THR A 399 -6.14 -13.21 -1.89
CA THR A 399 -6.35 -11.81 -2.27
C THR A 399 -7.20 -11.72 -3.53
N HIS A 400 -8.25 -10.93 -3.46
CA HIS A 400 -9.21 -10.70 -4.52
C HIS A 400 -9.35 -9.21 -4.81
N VAL A 401 -9.11 -8.80 -6.06
CA VAL A 401 -9.33 -7.41 -6.48
C VAL A 401 -10.83 -7.11 -6.48
N ASP A 402 -11.22 -6.00 -5.84
CA ASP A 402 -12.62 -5.62 -5.69
C ASP A 402 -13.33 -5.49 -7.05
N ASP A 403 -14.37 -6.29 -7.23
CA ASP A 403 -15.23 -6.31 -8.40
C ASP A 403 -16.68 -5.88 -8.07
N ARG A 404 -16.95 -5.46 -6.83
CA ARG A 404 -18.30 -5.07 -6.38
C ARG A 404 -18.47 -3.56 -6.25
N PHE A 405 -17.42 -2.87 -5.88
CA PHE A 405 -17.39 -1.41 -5.90
C PHE A 405 -17.00 -0.90 -7.30
N ASP A 406 -15.92 -1.42 -7.89
CA ASP A 406 -15.58 -1.24 -9.30
C ASP A 406 -15.98 -2.48 -10.12
N THR A 407 -17.21 -2.49 -10.60
CA THR A 407 -17.80 -3.64 -11.33
C THR A 407 -17.12 -3.95 -12.67
N ARG A 408 -16.22 -3.06 -13.15
CA ARG A 408 -15.46 -3.30 -14.38
C ARG A 408 -14.42 -4.39 -14.21
N MET A 409 -13.93 -4.63 -12.97
CA MET A 409 -12.86 -5.60 -12.70
C MET A 409 -13.23 -7.02 -13.14
N ARG A 410 -14.52 -7.40 -13.05
CA ARG A 410 -14.97 -8.68 -13.57
C ARG A 410 -14.66 -8.85 -15.05
N ASP A 411 -14.92 -7.85 -15.85
CA ASP A 411 -14.70 -7.90 -17.30
C ASP A 411 -13.21 -7.69 -17.67
N LEU A 412 -12.51 -6.87 -16.89
CA LEU A 412 -11.10 -6.57 -17.15
C LEU A 412 -10.17 -7.73 -16.81
N ILE A 413 -10.36 -8.36 -15.65
CA ILE A 413 -9.42 -9.37 -15.15
C ILE A 413 -10.04 -10.73 -14.82
N GLY A 414 -11.35 -10.88 -14.93
CA GLY A 414 -12.06 -12.11 -14.60
C GLY A 414 -12.34 -12.27 -13.09
N ALA A 415 -12.12 -11.25 -12.26
CA ALA A 415 -12.42 -11.29 -10.84
C ALA A 415 -13.95 -11.28 -10.62
N ASP A 416 -14.48 -12.30 -9.94
CA ASP A 416 -15.93 -12.41 -9.65
C ASP A 416 -16.15 -12.99 -8.24
N ALA A 417 -16.29 -12.09 -7.26
CA ALA A 417 -16.46 -12.46 -5.86
C ALA A 417 -17.69 -13.35 -5.61
N ALA A 418 -18.79 -13.15 -6.38
CA ALA A 418 -19.97 -13.98 -6.24
C ALA A 418 -19.72 -15.46 -6.63
N ARG A 419 -18.70 -15.74 -7.43
CA ARG A 419 -18.29 -17.10 -7.81
C ARG A 419 -17.26 -17.70 -6.85
N VAL A 420 -16.49 -16.86 -6.17
CA VAL A 420 -15.38 -17.29 -5.30
C VAL A 420 -15.81 -17.46 -3.86
N LEU A 421 -16.59 -16.53 -3.32
CA LEU A 421 -17.02 -16.57 -1.91
C LEU A 421 -17.75 -17.85 -1.50
N PRO A 422 -18.57 -18.52 -2.35
CA PRO A 422 -19.15 -19.82 -2.02
C PRO A 422 -18.12 -20.93 -1.76
N LEU A 423 -16.87 -20.76 -2.20
CA LEU A 423 -15.81 -21.72 -1.89
C LEU A 423 -15.48 -21.76 -0.39
N LEU A 424 -15.76 -20.68 0.35
CA LEU A 424 -15.62 -20.65 1.82
C LEU A 424 -16.53 -21.67 2.55
N ASP A 425 -17.60 -22.16 1.92
CA ASP A 425 -18.45 -23.19 2.50
C ASP A 425 -17.74 -24.56 2.59
N HIS A 426 -16.64 -24.74 1.85
CA HIS A 426 -15.93 -26.01 1.72
C HIS A 426 -14.43 -25.91 1.97
N HIS A 427 -13.88 -24.70 2.02
CA HIS A 427 -12.45 -24.40 2.14
C HIS A 427 -12.21 -23.37 3.25
N ASP A 428 -11.08 -23.51 3.94
CA ASP A 428 -10.67 -22.60 5.02
C ASP A 428 -9.59 -21.63 4.54
N PHE A 429 -9.99 -20.39 4.25
CA PHE A 429 -9.08 -19.31 3.90
C PHE A 429 -9.65 -17.93 4.29
N THR A 430 -8.76 -16.98 4.50
CA THR A 430 -9.12 -15.57 4.65
C THR A 430 -9.30 -14.92 3.27
N PHE A 431 -10.47 -14.34 3.00
CA PHE A 431 -10.72 -13.59 1.78
C PHE A 431 -10.31 -12.12 1.98
N LEU A 432 -9.20 -11.73 1.38
CA LEU A 432 -8.66 -10.37 1.46
C LEU A 432 -9.11 -9.56 0.22
N ILE A 433 -9.82 -8.47 0.45
CA ILE A 433 -10.29 -7.60 -0.63
C ILE A 433 -9.24 -6.53 -0.89
N GLU A 434 -8.74 -6.47 -2.11
CA GLU A 434 -7.81 -5.46 -2.59
C GLU A 434 -8.54 -4.37 -3.39
N ASP A 435 -8.26 -3.10 -3.07
CA ASP A 435 -8.74 -1.98 -3.87
C ASP A 435 -8.06 -1.96 -5.24
N PRO A 436 -8.80 -1.89 -6.35
CA PRO A 436 -8.19 -1.65 -7.64
C PRO A 436 -7.55 -0.26 -7.70
N ALA A 437 -6.42 -0.14 -8.42
CA ALA A 437 -5.68 1.12 -8.57
C ALA A 437 -6.54 2.31 -9.04
N THR A 438 -7.64 2.02 -9.72
CA THR A 438 -8.59 3.02 -10.23
C THR A 438 -9.33 3.80 -9.15
N ILE A 439 -9.36 3.30 -7.91
CA ILE A 439 -10.11 3.90 -6.80
C ILE A 439 -9.25 4.32 -5.60
N TRP A 440 -7.93 4.23 -5.69
CA TRP A 440 -7.02 4.61 -4.59
C TRP A 440 -7.16 6.04 -4.10
N ASN A 441 -7.69 6.93 -4.94
CA ASN A 441 -7.89 8.35 -4.61
C ASN A 441 -9.23 8.65 -3.88
N LEU A 442 -10.05 7.65 -3.59
CA LEU A 442 -11.41 7.87 -3.06
C LEU A 442 -11.48 8.05 -1.53
N GLY A 443 -10.38 8.09 -0.83
CA GLY A 443 -10.39 8.28 0.62
C GLY A 443 -10.94 7.07 1.41
N PRO A 444 -10.89 7.11 2.76
CA PRO A 444 -11.17 5.95 3.60
C PRO A 444 -12.65 5.54 3.66
N GLN A 445 -13.58 6.40 3.27
CA GLN A 445 -15.02 6.11 3.25
C GLN A 445 -15.37 4.97 2.28
N ARG A 446 -14.53 4.65 1.31
CA ARG A 446 -14.72 3.52 0.40
C ARG A 446 -14.70 2.17 1.12
N TYR A 447 -13.95 2.00 2.19
CA TYR A 447 -13.84 0.71 2.90
C TYR A 447 -15.19 0.22 3.47
N PRO A 448 -15.98 1.03 4.21
CA PRO A 448 -17.34 0.64 4.59
C PRO A 448 -18.26 0.35 3.40
N GLN A 449 -18.11 1.09 2.30
CA GLN A 449 -18.90 0.88 1.10
C GLN A 449 -18.55 -0.44 0.40
N ILE A 450 -17.27 -0.78 0.30
CA ILE A 450 -16.81 -2.08 -0.19
C ILE A 450 -17.40 -3.19 0.70
N ALA A 451 -17.18 -3.13 2.01
CA ALA A 451 -17.68 -4.13 2.96
C ALA A 451 -19.19 -4.37 2.81
N THR A 452 -19.99 -3.30 2.72
CA THR A 452 -21.45 -3.41 2.54
C THR A 452 -21.84 -4.16 1.27
N ARG A 453 -21.04 -4.13 0.20
CA ARG A 453 -21.32 -4.83 -1.05
C ARG A 453 -20.95 -6.32 -1.00
N TYR A 454 -20.02 -6.70 -0.15
CA TYR A 454 -19.59 -8.11 0.01
C TYR A 454 -20.44 -8.87 1.02
N GLN A 455 -20.92 -8.20 2.09
CA GLN A 455 -21.76 -8.82 3.13
C GLN A 455 -22.93 -9.67 2.61
N PRO A 456 -23.68 -9.27 1.56
CA PRO A 456 -24.77 -10.08 1.03
C PRO A 456 -24.33 -11.36 0.29
N LEU A 457 -23.05 -11.49 -0.04
CA LEU A 457 -22.54 -12.59 -0.86
C LEU A 457 -22.09 -13.80 -0.04
N THR A 458 -21.96 -13.65 1.28
CA THR A 458 -21.46 -14.72 2.16
C THR A 458 -22.09 -14.61 3.55
N GLN A 459 -22.19 -15.75 4.23
CA GLN A 459 -22.56 -15.83 5.65
C GLN A 459 -21.32 -15.86 6.56
N HIS A 460 -20.12 -15.97 6.00
CA HIS A 460 -18.84 -15.92 6.73
C HIS A 460 -18.49 -14.46 7.09
N THR A 461 -17.89 -14.27 8.28
CA THR A 461 -17.55 -12.96 8.85
C THR A 461 -16.05 -12.85 9.12
#